data_3c13a39bb8622e567f653e3dc33d557f
#
_entry.id   3c13a39bb8622e567f653e3dc33d557f
#
_cell.length_a   1.000
_cell.length_b   1.000
_cell.length_c   1.000
_cell.angle_alpha   90.00
_cell.angle_beta   90.00
_cell.angle_gamma   90.00
#
_symmetry.space_group_name_H-M   'P 1'
#
loop_
_entity.id
_entity.type
_entity.pdbx_description
1 polymer ?
#
loop_
_entity_poly.entity_id
_entity_poly.type
_entity_poly.pdbx_seq_one_letter_code
_entity_poly.pdbx_strand_id
1 'polypeptide(L)'
;MNEQRIRNYEVKCLLQLLETLINEEELPKWNKQPEWGSLYKLSDYHNVANMIYYALIGMEGEKLAPWKPKFEERFHQAVLAEERYSAAVPELLELLEERKIHTVVLQEYRMRAYYPQQDMRALKYVRLLTEKGKEEKVREAMAYLDYEKKESRTAGEDWYYKVPGVMAVIRAELPFTNKKMQKYFAVPVKSYEKEKGHKYIHTFIPEEYYIHIIGCAAENYARGSLDIRDMADLWLYYLKVYKDLDWKVINKELEYLRLEEFHMYLIQLAAYWFGGMVFPENDAVFDAMEKYILTKGMQGRKISATLLPLVKEVADFYKKDLRRKRREQILDWAFPHMDYMHTMFPSLHKMRWLLPACWLLRLWRLGRQQAYIAAAKRIRKFRHAWAAFWNPKKEAVRNIVDPKKEYVERKIRNFRRKSFGLAEDVRLELRKQIQKLKRKP
;
A
#
# COMPACT_ATOMS: atom_id res chain seq x y z
N MET A 1 -4.11 10.34 29.43
CA MET A 1 -4.23 10.82 28.04
C MET A 1 -2.81 10.93 27.51
N ASN A 2 -2.37 9.96 26.70
CA ASN A 2 -0.96 9.85 26.30
C ASN A 2 -0.62 10.89 25.23
N GLU A 3 0.08 11.94 25.59
CA GLU A 3 0.58 13.00 24.69
C GLU A 3 1.53 12.50 23.58
N GLN A 4 1.99 11.26 23.65
CA GLN A 4 2.89 10.67 22.65
C GLN A 4 2.18 10.21 21.37
N ARG A 5 0.85 10.15 21.34
CA ARG A 5 0.03 9.92 20.15
C ARG A 5 -0.50 11.21 19.51
N ILE A 6 0.12 12.34 19.75
CA ILE A 6 -0.21 13.55 18.99
C ILE A 6 0.32 13.33 17.57
N ARG A 7 -0.53 12.68 16.76
CA ARG A 7 -0.45 12.89 15.33
C ARG A 7 -0.51 14.39 15.13
N ASN A 8 0.38 14.90 14.31
CA ASN A 8 0.19 16.24 13.77
C ASN A 8 -1.30 16.33 13.36
N TYR A 9 -1.99 17.37 13.78
CA TYR A 9 -3.43 17.57 13.56
C TYR A 9 -3.78 17.44 12.06
N GLU A 10 -2.88 17.91 11.18
CA GLU A 10 -3.02 17.83 9.74
C GLU A 10 -2.99 16.39 9.21
N VAL A 11 -2.19 15.51 9.82
CA VAL A 11 -2.20 14.07 9.51
C VAL A 11 -3.56 13.46 9.83
N LYS A 12 -4.11 13.79 11.02
CA LYS A 12 -5.44 13.32 11.41
C LYS A 12 -6.51 13.81 10.43
N CYS A 13 -6.49 15.10 10.09
CA CYS A 13 -7.44 15.67 9.13
C CYS A 13 -7.29 15.03 7.74
N LEU A 14 -6.06 14.79 7.27
CA LEU A 14 -5.81 14.13 5.99
C LEU A 14 -6.38 12.71 5.97
N LEU A 15 -6.12 11.91 7.00
CA LEU A 15 -6.62 10.53 7.08
C LEU A 15 -8.14 10.50 7.16
N GLN A 16 -8.77 11.39 7.93
CA GLN A 16 -10.23 11.51 8.00
C GLN A 16 -10.84 11.89 6.65
N LEU A 17 -10.23 12.81 5.89
CA LEU A 17 -10.70 13.14 4.54
C LEU A 17 -10.59 11.94 3.61
N LEU A 18 -9.49 11.20 3.66
CA LEU A 18 -9.30 10.01 2.83
C LEU A 18 -10.26 8.88 3.23
N GLU A 19 -10.47 8.66 4.53
CA GLU A 19 -11.45 7.69 5.04
C GLU A 19 -12.84 7.98 4.47
N THR A 20 -13.31 9.23 4.58
CA THR A 20 -14.63 9.61 4.07
C THR A 20 -14.74 9.50 2.54
N LEU A 21 -13.67 9.83 1.81
CA LEU A 21 -13.64 9.70 0.35
C LEU A 21 -13.61 8.23 -0.11
N ILE A 22 -12.85 7.38 0.57
CA ILE A 22 -12.74 5.95 0.26
C ILE A 22 -14.04 5.21 0.59
N ASN A 23 -14.67 5.56 1.70
CA ASN A 23 -15.91 4.93 2.16
C ASN A 23 -17.18 5.61 1.63
N GLU A 24 -17.03 6.68 0.84
CA GLU A 24 -18.14 7.50 0.32
C GLU A 24 -19.06 8.01 1.44
N GLU A 25 -18.48 8.49 2.55
CA GLU A 25 -19.18 9.00 3.74
C GLU A 25 -19.29 10.53 3.75
N GLU A 26 -20.01 11.08 4.72
CA GLU A 26 -20.10 12.53 4.91
C GLU A 26 -18.76 13.11 5.40
N LEU A 27 -18.42 14.31 4.90
CA LEU A 27 -17.18 14.99 5.29
C LEU A 27 -17.13 15.25 6.80
N PRO A 28 -15.94 15.11 7.41
CA PRO A 28 -15.78 15.31 8.84
C PRO A 28 -16.06 16.76 9.24
N LYS A 29 -16.76 16.95 10.36
CA LYS A 29 -16.95 18.26 10.96
C LYS A 29 -15.84 18.51 11.97
N TRP A 30 -15.02 19.51 11.70
CA TRP A 30 -13.90 19.87 12.58
C TRP A 30 -14.23 21.11 13.42
N ASN A 31 -13.90 21.06 14.68
CA ASN A 31 -13.99 22.25 15.57
C ASN A 31 -12.92 23.30 15.21
N LYS A 32 -11.80 22.87 14.63
CA LYS A 32 -10.70 23.70 14.18
C LYS A 32 -10.31 23.31 12.76
N GLN A 33 -10.19 24.27 11.87
CA GLN A 33 -9.70 24.04 10.51
C GLN A 33 -8.21 23.64 10.54
N PRO A 34 -7.78 22.69 9.67
CA PRO A 34 -6.37 22.36 9.52
C PRO A 34 -5.58 23.54 8.96
N GLU A 35 -4.27 23.49 9.12
CA GLU A 35 -3.36 24.35 8.37
C GLU A 35 -3.25 23.79 6.95
N TRP A 36 -3.98 24.39 6.01
CA TRP A 36 -4.17 23.89 4.65
C TRP A 36 -2.88 23.77 3.84
N GLY A 37 -1.88 24.65 4.12
CA GLY A 37 -0.58 24.55 3.46
C GLY A 37 0.20 23.30 3.86
N SER A 38 0.17 22.95 5.12
CA SER A 38 0.78 21.71 5.64
C SER A 38 0.04 20.49 5.15
N LEU A 39 -1.30 20.52 5.14
CA LEU A 39 -2.13 19.45 4.64
C LEU A 39 -1.89 19.23 3.13
N TYR A 40 -1.78 20.29 2.32
CA TYR A 40 -1.43 20.18 0.91
C TYR A 40 -0.06 19.52 0.72
N LYS A 41 0.98 20.02 1.40
CA LYS A 41 2.33 19.44 1.29
C LYS A 41 2.37 17.97 1.66
N LEU A 42 1.65 17.58 2.72
CA LEU A 42 1.56 16.21 3.18
C LEU A 42 0.82 15.33 2.17
N SER A 43 -0.33 15.77 1.67
CA SER A 43 -1.12 15.03 0.68
C SER A 43 -0.40 14.89 -0.66
N ASP A 44 0.31 15.93 -1.12
CA ASP A 44 1.12 15.90 -2.32
C ASP A 44 2.33 14.95 -2.17
N TYR A 45 2.97 14.99 -1.01
CA TYR A 45 4.07 14.08 -0.65
C TYR A 45 3.65 12.60 -0.69
N HIS A 46 2.43 12.30 -0.28
CA HIS A 46 1.85 10.95 -0.31
C HIS A 46 1.06 10.63 -1.59
N ASN A 47 1.12 11.50 -2.61
CA ASN A 47 0.45 11.34 -3.89
C ASN A 47 -1.09 11.16 -3.80
N VAL A 48 -1.73 11.86 -2.85
CA VAL A 48 -3.18 11.83 -2.62
C VAL A 48 -3.85 13.20 -2.72
N ALA A 49 -3.09 14.25 -3.09
CA ALA A 49 -3.61 15.62 -3.17
C ALA A 49 -4.77 15.76 -4.18
N ASN A 50 -4.73 15.01 -5.29
CA ASN A 50 -5.84 14.95 -6.25
C ASN A 50 -7.13 14.39 -5.64
N MET A 51 -7.03 13.40 -4.74
CA MET A 51 -8.18 12.83 -4.03
C MET A 51 -8.81 13.86 -3.10
N ILE A 52 -7.97 14.61 -2.37
CA ILE A 52 -8.45 15.59 -1.38
C ILE A 52 -9.30 16.66 -2.04
N TYR A 53 -9.04 17.02 -3.30
CA TYR A 53 -9.86 18.03 -4.01
C TYR A 53 -11.34 17.65 -4.06
N TYR A 54 -11.68 16.36 -4.17
CA TYR A 54 -13.07 15.90 -4.11
C TYR A 54 -13.79 16.31 -2.83
N ALA A 55 -13.08 16.30 -1.70
CA ALA A 55 -13.61 16.78 -0.43
C ALA A 55 -13.72 18.30 -0.36
N LEU A 56 -12.89 19.02 -1.14
CA LEU A 56 -12.86 20.49 -1.13
C LEU A 56 -13.82 21.12 -2.14
N ILE A 57 -14.46 20.33 -3.02
CA ILE A 57 -15.49 20.83 -3.91
C ILE A 57 -16.67 21.35 -3.08
N GLY A 58 -17.00 22.64 -3.24
CA GLY A 58 -18.04 23.29 -2.44
C GLY A 58 -17.61 23.76 -1.06
N MET A 59 -16.38 23.47 -0.60
CA MET A 59 -15.85 24.09 0.60
C MET A 59 -15.30 25.50 0.29
N GLU A 60 -15.67 26.44 1.14
CA GLU A 60 -15.18 27.82 1.10
C GLU A 60 -14.52 28.17 2.42
N GLY A 61 -13.60 29.11 2.41
CA GLY A 61 -12.94 29.60 3.61
C GLY A 61 -11.69 30.43 3.30
N GLU A 62 -11.50 31.51 4.00
CA GLU A 62 -10.38 32.43 3.81
C GLU A 62 -9.01 31.72 3.89
N LYS A 63 -8.85 30.79 4.83
CA LYS A 63 -7.61 30.01 5.00
C LYS A 63 -7.42 28.93 3.94
N LEU A 64 -8.49 28.44 3.31
CA LEU A 64 -8.44 27.44 2.25
C LEU A 64 -8.18 28.09 0.88
N ALA A 65 -8.72 29.28 0.65
CA ALA A 65 -8.69 29.97 -0.63
C ALA A 65 -7.31 30.01 -1.32
N PRO A 66 -6.18 30.27 -0.62
CA PRO A 66 -4.85 30.27 -1.26
C PRO A 66 -4.33 28.89 -1.68
N TRP A 67 -4.89 27.82 -1.13
CA TRP A 67 -4.42 26.43 -1.33
C TRP A 67 -5.33 25.61 -2.24
N LYS A 68 -6.64 25.92 -2.29
CA LYS A 68 -7.62 25.21 -3.10
C LYS A 68 -7.19 25.07 -4.58
N PRO A 69 -6.65 26.12 -5.24
CA PRO A 69 -6.19 26.00 -6.63
C PRO A 69 -5.04 24.98 -6.82
N LYS A 70 -4.22 24.76 -5.81
CA LYS A 70 -3.13 23.77 -5.88
C LYS A 70 -3.66 22.33 -5.82
N PHE A 71 -4.68 22.07 -5.02
CA PHE A 71 -5.38 20.78 -5.01
C PHE A 71 -6.12 20.55 -6.33
N GLU A 72 -6.77 21.61 -6.84
CA GLU A 72 -7.48 21.60 -8.12
C GLU A 72 -6.53 21.28 -9.28
N GLU A 73 -5.35 21.86 -9.30
CA GLU A 73 -4.30 21.54 -10.29
C GLU A 73 -3.94 20.06 -10.27
N ARG A 74 -3.75 19.47 -9.08
CA ARG A 74 -3.47 18.03 -8.94
C ARG A 74 -4.63 17.17 -9.41
N PHE A 75 -5.85 17.58 -9.13
CA PHE A 75 -7.06 16.93 -9.62
C PHE A 75 -7.15 16.99 -11.15
N HIS A 76 -6.97 18.14 -11.76
CA HIS A 76 -6.96 18.29 -13.22
C HIS A 76 -5.89 17.43 -13.88
N GLN A 77 -4.68 17.40 -13.31
CA GLN A 77 -3.58 16.54 -13.80
C GLN A 77 -3.97 15.06 -13.71
N ALA A 78 -4.65 14.64 -12.66
CA ALA A 78 -5.09 13.27 -12.47
C ALA A 78 -6.19 12.87 -13.47
N VAL A 79 -7.19 13.73 -13.68
CA VAL A 79 -8.25 13.53 -14.68
C VAL A 79 -7.68 13.43 -16.10
N LEU A 80 -6.75 14.34 -16.45
CA LEU A 80 -6.08 14.29 -17.75
C LEU A 80 -5.24 13.02 -17.94
N ALA A 81 -4.56 12.59 -16.88
CA ALA A 81 -3.80 11.33 -16.92
C ALA A 81 -4.74 10.14 -17.08
N GLU A 82 -5.83 10.09 -16.31
CA GLU A 82 -6.81 9.01 -16.41
C GLU A 82 -7.37 8.88 -17.84
N GLU A 83 -7.77 9.99 -18.46
CA GLU A 83 -8.27 9.98 -19.83
C GLU A 83 -7.25 9.46 -20.84
N ARG A 84 -5.99 9.90 -20.71
CA ARG A 84 -4.91 9.45 -21.60
C ARG A 84 -4.64 7.95 -21.47
N TYR A 85 -4.54 7.47 -20.23
CA TYR A 85 -4.28 6.05 -19.97
C TYR A 85 -5.49 5.17 -20.32
N SER A 86 -6.71 5.64 -20.12
CA SER A 86 -7.92 4.91 -20.48
C SER A 86 -8.10 4.78 -22.01
N ALA A 87 -7.53 5.71 -22.80
CA ALA A 87 -7.49 5.59 -24.25
C ALA A 87 -6.31 4.71 -24.73
N ALA A 88 -5.10 4.96 -24.20
CA ALA A 88 -3.88 4.38 -24.75
C ALA A 88 -3.61 2.93 -24.30
N VAL A 89 -4.04 2.54 -23.09
CA VAL A 89 -3.73 1.19 -22.57
C VAL A 89 -4.54 0.11 -23.29
N PRO A 90 -5.87 0.25 -23.51
CA PRO A 90 -6.62 -0.71 -24.31
C PRO A 90 -6.05 -0.87 -25.72
N GLU A 91 -5.75 0.25 -26.43
CA GLU A 91 -5.13 0.23 -27.74
C GLU A 91 -3.82 -0.58 -27.76
N LEU A 92 -2.98 -0.38 -26.73
CA LEU A 92 -1.73 -1.13 -26.58
C LEU A 92 -1.99 -2.62 -26.33
N LEU A 93 -2.95 -2.95 -25.48
CA LEU A 93 -3.27 -4.34 -25.16
C LEU A 93 -3.88 -5.07 -26.37
N GLU A 94 -4.74 -4.44 -27.14
CA GLU A 94 -5.28 -4.98 -28.39
C GLU A 94 -4.16 -5.32 -29.38
N LEU A 95 -3.20 -4.40 -29.58
CA LEU A 95 -2.07 -4.67 -30.46
C LEU A 95 -1.17 -5.81 -29.94
N LEU A 96 -0.93 -5.89 -28.61
CA LEU A 96 -0.15 -6.99 -28.03
C LEU A 96 -0.89 -8.33 -28.17
N GLU A 97 -2.22 -8.34 -28.08
CA GLU A 97 -3.08 -9.50 -28.34
C GLU A 97 -2.95 -9.94 -29.80
N GLU A 98 -3.08 -9.02 -30.77
CA GLU A 98 -2.91 -9.30 -32.21
C GLU A 98 -1.52 -9.85 -32.55
N ARG A 99 -0.48 -9.30 -31.92
CA ARG A 99 0.91 -9.73 -32.10
C ARG A 99 1.23 -11.04 -31.35
N LYS A 100 0.27 -11.60 -30.63
CA LYS A 100 0.37 -12.85 -29.85
C LYS A 100 1.51 -12.78 -28.81
N ILE A 101 1.56 -11.68 -28.07
CA ILE A 101 2.52 -11.41 -27.01
C ILE A 101 1.82 -11.60 -25.68
N HIS A 102 2.19 -12.64 -24.93
CA HIS A 102 1.64 -12.85 -23.61
C HIS A 102 2.00 -11.68 -22.67
N THR A 103 1.00 -11.03 -22.09
CA THR A 103 1.15 -9.79 -21.32
C THR A 103 0.27 -9.79 -20.09
N VAL A 104 0.80 -9.30 -18.94
CA VAL A 104 0.02 -8.96 -17.73
C VAL A 104 0.12 -7.46 -17.47
N VAL A 105 -1.01 -6.82 -17.22
CA VAL A 105 -1.05 -5.43 -16.74
C VAL A 105 -0.90 -5.43 -15.23
N LEU A 106 0.12 -4.73 -14.72
CA LEU A 106 0.44 -4.71 -13.31
C LEU A 106 -0.43 -3.74 -12.49
N GLN A 107 -0.22 -3.77 -11.19
CA GLN A 107 -1.06 -3.20 -10.13
C GLN A 107 -1.56 -1.77 -10.41
N GLU A 108 -0.70 -0.85 -10.81
CA GLU A 108 -1.04 0.57 -10.85
C GLU A 108 -2.25 0.89 -11.72
N TYR A 109 -2.32 0.27 -12.91
CA TYR A 109 -3.43 0.48 -13.84
C TYR A 109 -4.71 -0.20 -13.34
N ARG A 110 -4.59 -1.43 -12.85
CA ARG A 110 -5.72 -2.25 -12.40
C ARG A 110 -6.38 -1.69 -11.13
N MET A 111 -5.57 -1.15 -10.21
CA MET A 111 -6.07 -0.59 -8.95
C MET A 111 -7.08 0.55 -9.13
N ARG A 112 -7.06 1.27 -10.24
CA ARG A 112 -8.02 2.35 -10.51
C ARG A 112 -9.49 1.90 -10.44
N ALA A 113 -9.76 0.65 -10.86
CA ALA A 113 -11.11 0.09 -10.87
C ALA A 113 -11.72 -0.09 -9.46
N TYR A 114 -10.89 -0.09 -8.42
CA TYR A 114 -11.33 -0.24 -7.03
C TYR A 114 -11.63 1.09 -6.34
N TYR A 115 -11.19 2.21 -6.91
CA TYR A 115 -11.45 3.54 -6.38
C TYR A 115 -12.86 4.02 -6.76
N PRO A 116 -13.50 4.87 -5.94
CA PRO A 116 -14.80 5.48 -6.27
C PRO A 116 -14.80 6.22 -7.61
N GLN A 117 -13.69 6.90 -7.93
CA GLN A 117 -13.42 7.49 -9.24
C GLN A 117 -12.02 7.07 -9.69
N GLN A 118 -11.86 6.66 -10.94
CA GLN A 118 -10.60 6.10 -11.43
C GLN A 118 -9.43 7.09 -11.40
N ASP A 119 -9.70 8.38 -11.58
CA ASP A 119 -8.71 9.45 -11.51
C ASP A 119 -8.21 9.72 -10.08
N MET A 120 -8.93 9.26 -9.03
CA MET A 120 -8.40 9.28 -7.66
C MET A 120 -7.09 8.49 -7.56
N ARG A 121 -6.96 7.42 -8.35
CA ARG A 121 -5.71 6.68 -8.50
C ARG A 121 -4.90 7.19 -9.69
N ALA A 122 -4.37 8.41 -9.55
CA ALA A 122 -3.56 9.04 -10.60
C ALA A 122 -2.37 8.16 -11.03
N LEU A 123 -2.23 7.96 -12.34
CA LEU A 123 -1.17 7.20 -12.95
C LEU A 123 0.00 8.10 -13.37
N LYS A 124 1.22 7.64 -13.10
CA LYS A 124 2.46 8.22 -13.65
C LYS A 124 2.98 7.41 -14.83
N TYR A 125 2.70 6.13 -14.85
CA TYR A 125 3.05 5.16 -15.90
C TYR A 125 2.14 3.93 -15.77
N VAL A 126 2.05 3.14 -16.84
CA VAL A 126 1.52 1.79 -16.81
C VAL A 126 2.70 0.80 -16.86
N ARG A 127 2.65 -0.23 -16.04
CA ARG A 127 3.62 -1.33 -16.09
C ARG A 127 2.99 -2.55 -16.72
N LEU A 128 3.74 -3.16 -17.65
CA LEU A 128 3.37 -4.41 -18.30
C LEU A 128 4.48 -5.44 -18.07
N LEU A 129 4.07 -6.64 -17.70
CA LEU A 129 4.92 -7.81 -17.69
C LEU A 129 4.68 -8.56 -19.00
N THR A 130 5.70 -8.74 -19.81
CA THR A 130 5.61 -9.41 -21.11
C THR A 130 6.44 -10.69 -21.13
N GLU A 131 6.11 -11.58 -22.05
CA GLU A 131 6.82 -12.85 -22.23
C GLU A 131 8.29 -12.60 -22.58
N LYS A 132 9.18 -13.31 -21.88
CA LYS A 132 10.63 -13.28 -22.12
C LYS A 132 10.96 -13.81 -23.52
N GLY A 133 11.92 -13.15 -24.18
CA GLY A 133 12.32 -13.49 -25.54
C GLY A 133 11.43 -12.90 -26.64
N LYS A 134 10.51 -12.00 -26.27
CA LYS A 134 9.64 -11.26 -27.21
C LYS A 134 9.96 -9.75 -27.22
N GLU A 135 11.08 -9.35 -26.64
CA GLU A 135 11.43 -7.93 -26.44
C GLU A 135 11.46 -7.16 -27.78
N GLU A 136 11.92 -7.81 -28.87
CA GLU A 136 11.93 -7.20 -30.20
C GLU A 136 10.52 -6.95 -30.73
N LYS A 137 9.64 -7.95 -30.63
CA LYS A 137 8.23 -7.79 -31.06
C LYS A 137 7.49 -6.75 -30.24
N VAL A 138 7.80 -6.66 -28.92
CA VAL A 138 7.26 -5.60 -28.07
C VAL A 138 7.75 -4.24 -28.56
N ARG A 139 9.04 -4.09 -28.89
CA ARG A 139 9.61 -2.84 -29.42
C ARG A 139 8.94 -2.41 -30.72
N GLU A 140 8.72 -3.36 -31.65
CA GLU A 140 8.00 -3.12 -32.90
C GLU A 140 6.54 -2.68 -32.64
N ALA A 141 5.85 -3.34 -31.70
CA ALA A 141 4.49 -2.97 -31.32
C ALA A 141 4.43 -1.55 -30.70
N MET A 142 5.37 -1.23 -29.82
CA MET A 142 5.46 0.10 -29.21
C MET A 142 5.75 1.17 -30.28
N ALA A 143 6.65 0.92 -31.21
CA ALA A 143 6.96 1.84 -32.30
C ALA A 143 5.75 2.04 -33.24
N TYR A 144 4.98 0.98 -33.52
CA TYR A 144 3.78 1.04 -34.34
C TYR A 144 2.69 1.96 -33.76
N LEU A 145 2.64 2.07 -32.42
CA LEU A 145 1.73 2.97 -31.70
C LEU A 145 2.37 4.31 -31.34
N ASP A 146 3.44 4.72 -32.02
CA ASP A 146 4.15 6.00 -31.81
C ASP A 146 4.74 6.16 -30.39
N TYR A 147 5.08 5.06 -29.73
CA TYR A 147 5.84 5.13 -28.49
C TYR A 147 7.33 5.23 -28.77
N GLU A 148 7.96 6.25 -28.23
CA GLU A 148 9.41 6.44 -28.28
C GLU A 148 10.08 5.73 -27.08
N LYS A 149 11.10 4.92 -27.33
CA LYS A 149 11.91 4.34 -26.27
C LYS A 149 12.73 5.43 -25.57
N LYS A 150 12.68 5.48 -24.25
CA LYS A 150 13.48 6.39 -23.40
C LYS A 150 14.57 5.61 -22.67
N GLU A 151 15.56 6.33 -22.16
CA GLU A 151 16.60 5.70 -21.35
C GLU A 151 16.01 5.00 -20.14
N SER A 152 16.44 3.77 -19.93
CA SER A 152 16.03 2.99 -18.79
C SER A 152 16.63 3.53 -17.49
N ARG A 153 15.79 3.74 -16.49
CA ARG A 153 16.22 4.17 -15.15
C ARG A 153 16.64 3.00 -14.27
N THR A 154 16.25 1.79 -14.65
CA THR A 154 16.47 0.56 -13.87
C THR A 154 16.79 -0.59 -14.81
N ALA A 155 17.73 -1.44 -14.45
CA ALA A 155 18.06 -2.63 -15.24
C ALA A 155 16.84 -3.55 -15.37
N GLY A 156 16.61 -4.07 -16.58
CA GLY A 156 15.49 -4.98 -16.87
C GLY A 156 14.14 -4.27 -17.08
N GLU A 157 14.13 -2.95 -17.21
CA GLU A 157 12.97 -2.16 -17.61
C GLU A 157 13.21 -1.47 -18.95
N ASP A 158 12.25 -1.55 -19.85
CA ASP A 158 12.19 -0.69 -21.04
C ASP A 158 11.13 0.37 -20.84
N TRP A 159 11.54 1.63 -20.94
CA TRP A 159 10.69 2.80 -20.78
C TRP A 159 10.28 3.36 -22.13
N TYR A 160 9.00 3.60 -22.31
CA TYR A 160 8.41 4.14 -23.53
C TYR A 160 7.53 5.34 -23.22
N TYR A 161 7.54 6.30 -24.11
CA TYR A 161 6.74 7.54 -24.01
C TYR A 161 5.95 7.79 -25.28
N LYS A 162 4.67 8.05 -25.14
CA LYS A 162 3.76 8.47 -26.23
C LYS A 162 3.18 9.86 -25.91
N VAL A 163 3.25 10.77 -26.87
CA VAL A 163 2.58 12.10 -26.76
C VAL A 163 1.07 11.92 -26.74
N PRO A 164 0.32 12.62 -25.89
CA PRO A 164 0.71 13.73 -24.99
C PRO A 164 0.91 13.34 -23.51
N GLY A 165 1.74 12.38 -23.20
CA GLY A 165 2.13 12.14 -21.80
C GLY A 165 1.75 10.76 -21.25
N VAL A 166 1.75 9.72 -22.10
CA VAL A 166 1.60 8.33 -21.67
C VAL A 166 2.97 7.69 -21.52
N MET A 167 3.26 7.18 -20.33
CA MET A 167 4.47 6.42 -20.04
C MET A 167 4.11 4.95 -19.87
N ALA A 168 4.80 4.07 -20.59
CA ALA A 168 4.71 2.63 -20.43
C ALA A 168 6.06 2.05 -20.00
N VAL A 169 6.04 1.13 -19.05
CA VAL A 169 7.23 0.43 -18.56
C VAL A 169 7.03 -1.06 -18.82
N ILE A 170 7.88 -1.62 -19.65
CA ILE A 170 7.82 -3.02 -20.05
C ILE A 170 8.90 -3.81 -19.29
N ARG A 171 8.53 -4.98 -18.81
CA ARG A 171 9.42 -5.91 -18.10
C ARG A 171 9.17 -7.36 -18.53
N ALA A 172 10.21 -8.16 -18.49
CA ALA A 172 10.08 -9.62 -18.66
C ALA A 172 9.99 -10.35 -17.30
N GLU A 173 10.32 -9.67 -16.19
CA GLU A 173 10.29 -10.24 -14.84
C GLU A 173 9.84 -9.19 -13.82
N LEU A 174 9.16 -9.63 -12.76
CA LEU A 174 8.76 -8.73 -11.67
C LEU A 174 9.98 -8.28 -10.85
N PRO A 175 10.06 -7.00 -10.46
CA PRO A 175 11.26 -6.38 -9.90
C PRO A 175 11.41 -6.59 -8.40
N PHE A 176 11.17 -7.79 -7.91
CA PHE A 176 11.38 -8.07 -6.51
C PHE A 176 12.87 -8.26 -6.19
N THR A 177 13.39 -7.53 -5.21
CA THR A 177 14.76 -7.72 -4.71
C THR A 177 14.85 -8.95 -3.81
N ASN A 178 13.73 -9.36 -3.24
CA ASN A 178 13.62 -10.56 -2.45
C ASN A 178 13.62 -11.81 -3.32
N LYS A 179 14.55 -12.73 -3.04
CA LYS A 179 14.68 -13.97 -3.80
C LYS A 179 13.47 -14.90 -3.71
N LYS A 180 12.75 -14.93 -2.57
CA LYS A 180 11.56 -15.77 -2.43
C LYS A 180 10.40 -15.21 -3.25
N MET A 181 10.17 -13.88 -3.16
CA MET A 181 9.18 -13.18 -3.98
C MET A 181 9.52 -13.31 -5.47
N GLN A 182 10.79 -13.07 -5.83
CA GLN A 182 11.26 -13.25 -7.20
C GLN A 182 11.00 -14.67 -7.70
N LYS A 183 11.32 -15.69 -6.91
CA LYS A 183 11.06 -17.09 -7.25
C LYS A 183 9.56 -17.40 -7.31
N TYR A 184 8.77 -16.85 -6.39
CA TYR A 184 7.33 -17.07 -6.35
C TYR A 184 6.64 -16.58 -7.63
N PHE A 185 7.03 -15.39 -8.11
CA PHE A 185 6.50 -14.79 -9.33
C PHE A 185 7.35 -15.07 -10.60
N ALA A 186 8.39 -15.91 -10.52
CA ALA A 186 9.20 -16.29 -11.68
C ALA A 186 8.54 -17.37 -12.54
N VAL A 187 7.22 -17.26 -12.71
CA VAL A 187 6.44 -18.13 -13.57
C VAL A 187 6.29 -17.52 -14.97
N PRO A 188 6.18 -18.34 -16.03
CA PRO A 188 5.95 -17.80 -17.38
C PRO A 188 4.65 -17.00 -17.44
N VAL A 189 4.66 -15.86 -18.12
CA VAL A 189 3.48 -14.97 -18.25
C VAL A 189 2.23 -15.70 -18.74
N LYS A 190 2.41 -16.65 -19.63
CA LYS A 190 1.33 -17.51 -20.18
C LYS A 190 0.66 -18.43 -19.16
N SER A 191 1.25 -18.62 -17.96
CA SER A 191 0.68 -19.48 -16.91
C SER A 191 -0.28 -18.71 -16.00
N TYR A 192 -0.29 -17.37 -16.04
CA TYR A 192 -1.31 -16.58 -15.36
C TYR A 192 -2.69 -16.74 -16.00
N GLU A 193 -3.73 -16.44 -15.26
CA GLU A 193 -5.11 -16.54 -15.74
C GLU A 193 -5.33 -15.65 -16.96
N LYS A 194 -6.06 -16.14 -17.96
CA LYS A 194 -6.42 -15.34 -19.14
C LYS A 194 -7.49 -14.33 -18.78
N GLU A 195 -7.30 -13.11 -19.22
CA GLU A 195 -8.36 -12.10 -19.11
C GLU A 195 -9.54 -12.47 -20.01
N LYS A 196 -10.75 -12.26 -19.52
CA LYS A 196 -11.96 -12.62 -20.24
C LYS A 196 -12.00 -11.96 -21.63
N GLY A 197 -12.16 -12.78 -22.65
CA GLY A 197 -12.19 -12.32 -24.06
C GLY A 197 -10.82 -12.26 -24.72
N HIS A 198 -9.72 -12.53 -24.02
CA HIS A 198 -8.35 -12.48 -24.54
C HIS A 198 -7.67 -13.85 -24.52
N LYS A 199 -6.72 -14.07 -25.43
CA LYS A 199 -5.90 -15.27 -25.50
C LYS A 199 -4.48 -15.05 -24.98
N TYR A 200 -3.98 -13.81 -25.13
CA TYR A 200 -2.60 -13.43 -24.81
C TYR A 200 -2.51 -12.37 -23.71
N ILE A 201 -3.63 -11.75 -23.32
CA ILE A 201 -3.67 -10.87 -22.17
C ILE A 201 -4.06 -11.68 -20.93
N HIS A 202 -3.28 -11.53 -19.87
CA HIS A 202 -3.39 -12.29 -18.63
C HIS A 202 -3.57 -11.38 -17.43
N THR A 203 -4.07 -11.96 -16.35
CA THR A 203 -4.25 -11.30 -15.05
C THR A 203 -3.81 -12.25 -13.93
N PHE A 204 -3.51 -11.71 -12.78
CA PHE A 204 -3.35 -12.51 -11.57
C PHE A 204 -4.73 -12.99 -11.10
N ILE A 205 -4.82 -14.18 -10.54
CA ILE A 205 -5.97 -14.57 -9.72
C ILE A 205 -6.04 -13.68 -8.48
N PRO A 206 -7.21 -13.52 -7.85
CA PRO A 206 -7.38 -12.58 -6.73
C PRO A 206 -6.38 -12.78 -5.59
N GLU A 207 -6.06 -14.00 -5.22
CA GLU A 207 -5.09 -14.33 -4.18
C GLU A 207 -3.66 -13.91 -4.56
N GLU A 208 -3.23 -14.21 -5.79
CA GLU A 208 -1.91 -13.81 -6.30
C GLU A 208 -1.80 -12.28 -6.37
N TYR A 209 -2.87 -11.61 -6.78
CA TYR A 209 -2.89 -10.15 -6.83
C TYR A 209 -2.78 -9.54 -5.44
N TYR A 210 -3.48 -10.13 -4.44
CA TYR A 210 -3.34 -9.71 -3.04
C TYR A 210 -1.92 -9.89 -2.52
N ILE A 211 -1.31 -11.05 -2.76
CA ILE A 211 0.08 -11.35 -2.40
C ILE A 211 1.05 -10.40 -3.11
N HIS A 212 0.78 -10.06 -4.37
CA HIS A 212 1.57 -9.08 -5.12
C HIS A 212 1.50 -7.69 -4.48
N ILE A 213 0.32 -7.23 -4.07
CA ILE A 213 0.14 -5.95 -3.35
C ILE A 213 0.96 -5.94 -2.06
N ILE A 214 0.85 -7.00 -1.24
CA ILE A 214 1.63 -7.12 0.01
C ILE A 214 3.14 -7.16 -0.26
N GLY A 215 3.57 -7.88 -1.29
CA GLY A 215 4.97 -7.93 -1.69
C GLY A 215 5.52 -6.57 -2.14
N CYS A 216 4.75 -5.82 -2.95
CA CYS A 216 5.10 -4.46 -3.35
C CYS A 216 5.15 -3.51 -2.15
N ALA A 217 4.17 -3.61 -1.24
CA ALA A 217 4.14 -2.82 -0.02
C ALA A 217 5.37 -3.11 0.88
N ALA A 218 5.74 -4.38 1.04
CA ALA A 218 6.92 -4.78 1.80
C ALA A 218 8.21 -4.23 1.18
N GLU A 219 8.33 -4.27 -0.15
CA GLU A 219 9.47 -3.70 -0.87
C GLU A 219 9.55 -2.18 -0.71
N ASN A 220 8.42 -1.48 -0.88
CA ASN A 220 8.32 -0.04 -0.68
C ASN A 220 8.62 0.34 0.77
N TYR A 221 8.13 -0.44 1.74
CA TYR A 221 8.43 -0.24 3.16
C TYR A 221 9.94 -0.36 3.45
N ALA A 222 10.58 -1.42 2.94
CA ALA A 222 12.02 -1.62 3.12
C ALA A 222 12.88 -0.50 2.53
N ARG A 223 12.40 0.14 1.44
CA ARG A 223 13.05 1.29 0.79
C ARG A 223 12.68 2.64 1.42
N GLY A 224 11.73 2.67 2.36
CA GLY A 224 11.19 3.91 2.92
C GLY A 224 10.34 4.71 1.93
N SER A 225 9.73 4.05 0.97
CA SER A 225 8.91 4.67 -0.08
C SER A 225 7.42 4.31 -0.02
N LEU A 226 7.02 3.44 0.93
CA LEU A 226 5.61 3.13 1.16
C LEU A 226 4.87 4.39 1.59
N ASP A 227 3.75 4.67 0.95
CA ASP A 227 2.99 5.90 1.18
C ASP A 227 1.50 5.64 1.52
N ILE A 228 0.77 6.71 1.87
CA ILE A 228 -0.65 6.62 2.22
C ILE A 228 -1.47 6.08 1.04
N ARG A 229 -1.09 6.39 -0.19
CA ARG A 229 -1.79 5.90 -1.38
C ARG A 229 -1.62 4.38 -1.55
N ASP A 230 -0.43 3.83 -1.28
CA ASP A 230 -0.22 2.38 -1.31
C ASP A 230 -1.07 1.68 -0.23
N MET A 231 -1.25 2.32 0.93
CA MET A 231 -2.14 1.84 1.99
C MET A 231 -3.62 1.90 1.57
N ALA A 232 -4.03 2.93 0.84
CA ALA A 232 -5.37 3.05 0.27
C ALA A 232 -5.62 1.99 -0.81
N ASP A 233 -4.63 1.71 -1.68
CA ASP A 233 -4.68 0.62 -2.66
C ASP A 233 -4.98 -0.73 -1.97
N LEU A 234 -4.21 -1.05 -0.92
CA LEU A 234 -4.39 -2.28 -0.15
C LEU A 234 -5.78 -2.37 0.47
N TRP A 235 -6.23 -1.28 1.13
CA TRP A 235 -7.52 -1.24 1.82
C TRP A 235 -8.69 -1.40 0.87
N LEU A 236 -8.68 -0.66 -0.24
CA LEU A 236 -9.73 -0.72 -1.26
C LEU A 236 -9.82 -2.10 -1.91
N TYR A 237 -8.69 -2.71 -2.24
CA TYR A 237 -8.68 -4.07 -2.76
C TYR A 237 -9.23 -5.05 -1.73
N TYR A 238 -8.74 -4.99 -0.50
CA TYR A 238 -9.23 -5.83 0.60
C TYR A 238 -10.75 -5.71 0.77
N LEU A 239 -11.31 -4.49 0.85
CA LEU A 239 -12.75 -4.28 1.02
C LEU A 239 -13.59 -4.90 -0.10
N LYS A 240 -13.09 -4.87 -1.34
CA LYS A 240 -13.85 -5.34 -2.51
C LYS A 240 -13.83 -6.85 -2.67
N VAL A 241 -12.72 -7.50 -2.31
CA VAL A 241 -12.50 -8.93 -2.64
C VAL A 241 -12.37 -9.86 -1.43
N TYR A 242 -12.31 -9.35 -0.19
CA TYR A 242 -11.98 -10.16 0.99
C TYR A 242 -12.88 -11.37 1.19
N LYS A 243 -14.12 -11.34 0.71
CA LYS A 243 -15.09 -12.43 0.82
C LYS A 243 -14.82 -13.55 -0.17
N ASP A 244 -14.23 -13.22 -1.28
CA ASP A 244 -13.99 -14.12 -2.40
C ASP A 244 -12.59 -14.75 -2.33
N LEU A 245 -11.71 -14.22 -1.44
CA LEU A 245 -10.36 -14.70 -1.24
C LEU A 245 -10.31 -16.00 -0.42
N ASP A 246 -9.52 -16.99 -0.88
CA ASP A 246 -9.15 -18.13 -0.06
C ASP A 246 -8.01 -17.77 0.91
N TRP A 247 -8.41 -17.38 2.11
CA TRP A 247 -7.48 -17.00 3.18
C TRP A 247 -6.56 -18.13 3.65
N LYS A 248 -6.91 -19.41 3.37
CA LYS A 248 -5.99 -20.52 3.69
C LYS A 248 -4.80 -20.51 2.74
N VAL A 249 -5.07 -20.29 1.45
CA VAL A 249 -4.01 -20.15 0.44
C VAL A 249 -3.16 -18.94 0.76
N ILE A 250 -3.76 -17.77 0.94
CA ILE A 250 -3.04 -16.52 1.23
C ILE A 250 -2.16 -16.66 2.48
N ASN A 251 -2.69 -17.16 3.58
CA ASN A 251 -1.91 -17.29 4.82
C ASN A 251 -0.75 -18.26 4.69
N LYS A 252 -0.93 -19.36 3.95
CA LYS A 252 0.13 -20.31 3.66
C LYS A 252 1.26 -19.68 2.82
N GLU A 253 0.88 -18.93 1.80
CA GLU A 253 1.85 -18.26 0.93
C GLU A 253 2.57 -17.11 1.65
N LEU A 254 1.88 -16.32 2.48
CA LEU A 254 2.49 -15.29 3.31
C LEU A 254 3.45 -15.87 4.35
N GLU A 255 3.11 -17.03 4.95
CA GLU A 255 4.03 -17.76 5.84
C GLU A 255 5.28 -18.25 5.08
N TYR A 256 5.10 -18.85 3.89
CA TYR A 256 6.22 -19.26 3.03
C TYR A 256 7.12 -18.07 2.67
N LEU A 257 6.51 -16.93 2.34
CA LEU A 257 7.19 -15.69 1.99
C LEU A 257 7.77 -14.96 3.23
N ARG A 258 7.39 -15.35 4.45
CA ARG A 258 7.72 -14.68 5.72
C ARG A 258 7.18 -13.25 5.81
N LEU A 259 6.02 -13.01 5.25
CA LEU A 259 5.33 -11.73 5.27
C LEU A 259 4.11 -11.72 6.21
N GLU A 260 3.85 -12.80 6.95
CA GLU A 260 2.66 -12.96 7.81
C GLU A 260 2.53 -11.85 8.85
N GLU A 261 3.61 -11.58 9.60
CA GLU A 261 3.62 -10.54 10.64
C GLU A 261 3.52 -9.13 10.02
N PHE A 262 4.29 -8.88 8.95
CA PHE A 262 4.23 -7.61 8.23
C PHE A 262 2.81 -7.35 7.68
N HIS A 263 2.20 -8.35 7.04
CA HIS A 263 0.83 -8.28 6.53
C HIS A 263 -0.17 -7.96 7.65
N MET A 264 -0.05 -8.64 8.80
CA MET A 264 -0.93 -8.41 9.95
C MET A 264 -0.91 -6.94 10.39
N TYR A 265 0.28 -6.37 10.59
CA TYR A 265 0.40 -4.96 10.98
C TYR A 265 -0.06 -4.01 9.88
N LEU A 266 0.23 -4.33 8.62
CA LEU A 266 -0.10 -3.49 7.48
C LEU A 266 -1.62 -3.37 7.30
N ILE A 267 -2.33 -4.51 7.30
CA ILE A 267 -3.79 -4.52 7.14
C ILE A 267 -4.50 -3.90 8.35
N GLN A 268 -3.96 -4.11 9.55
CA GLN A 268 -4.47 -3.47 10.74
C GLN A 268 -4.33 -1.95 10.67
N LEU A 269 -3.19 -1.44 10.20
CA LEU A 269 -2.95 -0.03 10.04
C LEU A 269 -3.87 0.58 8.97
N ALA A 270 -4.09 -0.13 7.86
CA ALA A 270 -5.03 0.30 6.82
C ALA A 270 -6.47 0.35 7.36
N ALA A 271 -6.90 -0.65 8.13
CA ALA A 271 -8.21 -0.67 8.80
C ALA A 271 -8.37 0.46 9.83
N TYR A 272 -7.29 0.83 10.50
CA TYR A 272 -7.28 1.96 11.43
C TYR A 272 -7.36 3.31 10.71
N TRP A 273 -6.70 3.47 9.57
CA TRP A 273 -6.71 4.71 8.81
C TRP A 273 -8.00 4.95 8.04
N PHE A 274 -8.62 3.86 7.52
CA PHE A 274 -9.70 3.97 6.55
C PHE A 274 -10.96 3.17 6.93
N GLY A 275 -10.91 2.33 7.96
CA GLY A 275 -12.02 1.45 8.35
C GLY A 275 -12.65 1.79 9.69
N GLY A 276 -12.27 2.91 10.32
CA GLY A 276 -12.81 3.34 11.61
C GLY A 276 -12.53 2.36 12.77
N MET A 277 -11.54 1.47 12.63
CA MET A 277 -11.18 0.55 13.71
C MET A 277 -10.41 1.26 14.81
N VAL A 278 -10.73 0.94 16.06
CA VAL A 278 -9.99 1.44 17.23
C VAL A 278 -8.94 0.40 17.60
N PHE A 279 -7.69 0.84 17.71
CA PHE A 279 -6.59 -0.03 18.11
C PHE A 279 -6.32 -0.01 19.60
N PRO A 280 -5.76 -1.11 20.14
CA PRO A 280 -5.33 -1.15 21.52
C PRO A 280 -4.25 -0.08 21.76
N GLU A 281 -4.41 0.66 22.85
CA GLU A 281 -3.41 1.60 23.33
C GLU A 281 -2.10 0.86 23.64
N ASN A 282 -0.95 1.46 23.24
CA ASN A 282 0.40 1.01 23.57
C ASN A 282 1.02 -0.13 22.73
N ASP A 283 0.66 -0.30 21.45
CA ASP A 283 1.48 -1.12 20.55
C ASP A 283 2.60 -0.29 19.92
N ALA A 284 3.80 -0.42 20.49
CA ALA A 284 4.98 0.34 20.05
C ALA A 284 5.44 0.00 18.62
N VAL A 285 5.17 -1.22 18.14
CA VAL A 285 5.49 -1.64 16.76
C VAL A 285 4.56 -0.95 15.80
N PHE A 286 3.27 -0.92 16.12
CA PHE A 286 2.25 -0.26 15.33
C PHE A 286 2.51 1.25 15.20
N ASP A 287 2.76 1.94 16.33
CA ASP A 287 3.06 3.38 16.35
C ASP A 287 4.33 3.72 15.55
N ALA A 288 5.34 2.84 15.65
CA ALA A 288 6.58 3.03 14.93
C ALA A 288 6.43 2.78 13.42
N MET A 289 5.63 1.79 13.01
CA MET A 289 5.30 1.52 11.61
C MET A 289 4.49 2.67 11.01
N GLU A 290 3.47 3.16 11.71
CA GLU A 290 2.69 4.31 11.30
C GLU A 290 3.58 5.53 11.04
N LYS A 291 4.40 5.89 12.02
CA LYS A 291 5.34 7.02 11.89
C LYS A 291 6.32 6.84 10.74
N TYR A 292 6.81 5.60 10.53
CA TYR A 292 7.72 5.30 9.43
C TYR A 292 7.07 5.50 8.08
N ILE A 293 5.84 5.04 7.87
CA ILE A 293 5.09 5.21 6.63
C ILE A 293 4.76 6.68 6.40
N LEU A 294 4.23 7.38 7.41
CA LEU A 294 3.89 8.81 7.30
C LEU A 294 5.09 9.70 6.97
N THR A 295 6.29 9.28 7.34
CA THR A 295 7.54 9.99 7.01
C THR A 295 8.24 9.41 5.77
N LYS A 296 7.68 8.38 5.13
CA LYS A 296 8.30 7.59 4.04
C LYS A 296 9.73 7.14 4.37
N GLY A 297 9.94 6.70 5.61
CA GLY A 297 11.26 6.33 6.08
C GLY A 297 12.28 7.47 5.98
N MET A 298 11.79 8.65 5.60
CA MET A 298 12.67 9.79 5.36
C MET A 298 13.39 10.17 6.62
N GLN A 299 14.61 10.46 6.39
CA GLN A 299 15.50 11.33 7.16
C GLN A 299 16.73 10.67 7.73
N GLY A 300 17.25 9.59 7.15
CA GLY A 300 18.55 9.03 7.58
C GLY A 300 18.64 8.79 9.10
N ARG A 301 17.52 8.94 9.80
CA ARG A 301 17.45 8.75 11.25
C ARG A 301 17.46 7.26 11.52
N LYS A 302 18.28 6.89 12.46
CA LYS A 302 18.36 5.53 13.01
C LYS A 302 16.94 5.00 13.19
N ILE A 303 16.64 3.93 12.47
CA ILE A 303 15.38 3.18 12.61
C ILE A 303 15.18 2.91 14.11
N SER A 304 14.00 3.23 14.63
CA SER A 304 13.69 2.97 16.04
C SER A 304 14.03 1.53 16.40
N ALA A 305 14.58 1.31 17.57
CA ALA A 305 14.90 -0.03 18.06
C ALA A 305 13.67 -0.97 18.07
N THR A 306 12.48 -0.40 18.17
CA THR A 306 11.18 -1.10 18.13
C THR A 306 10.81 -1.55 16.70
N LEU A 307 11.16 -0.75 15.68
CA LEU A 307 10.97 -1.12 14.28
C LEU A 307 12.05 -2.05 13.74
N LEU A 308 13.19 -2.11 14.43
CA LEU A 308 14.34 -2.88 13.98
C LEU A 308 14.03 -4.36 13.75
N PRO A 309 13.24 -5.07 14.57
CA PRO A 309 12.85 -6.45 14.28
C PRO A 309 12.01 -6.57 13.01
N LEU A 310 10.98 -5.74 12.84
CA LEU A 310 10.09 -5.76 11.69
C LEU A 310 10.80 -5.33 10.40
N VAL A 311 11.59 -4.26 10.46
CA VAL A 311 12.41 -3.80 9.33
C VAL A 311 13.52 -4.80 9.02
N LYS A 312 14.10 -5.46 10.01
CA LYS A 312 15.04 -6.57 9.77
C LYS A 312 14.35 -7.77 9.14
N GLU A 313 13.18 -8.15 9.59
CA GLU A 313 12.43 -9.25 9.00
C GLU A 313 12.11 -8.96 7.54
N VAL A 314 11.62 -7.75 7.23
CA VAL A 314 11.35 -7.29 5.87
C VAL A 314 12.65 -7.04 5.10
N ALA A 315 13.67 -6.42 5.68
CA ALA A 315 14.96 -6.13 5.03
C ALA A 315 15.86 -7.36 4.89
N ASP A 316 15.81 -8.32 5.81
CA ASP A 316 16.53 -9.60 5.70
C ASP A 316 15.90 -10.47 4.64
N PHE A 317 14.62 -10.29 4.41
CA PHE A 317 13.93 -10.81 3.27
C PHE A 317 14.49 -10.21 1.96
N TYR A 318 14.90 -8.94 1.93
CA TYR A 318 15.31 -8.21 0.72
C TYR A 318 16.83 -8.04 0.54
N LYS A 319 17.67 -8.37 1.52
CA LYS A 319 19.12 -8.19 1.39
C LYS A 319 19.85 -9.43 0.86
N LYS A 320 20.59 -9.20 -0.22
CA LYS A 320 21.40 -10.19 -0.93
C LYS A 320 22.61 -10.74 -0.13
N ASP A 321 22.93 -10.20 1.07
CA ASP A 321 24.27 -10.34 1.65
C ASP A 321 24.31 -10.90 3.09
N LEU A 322 23.42 -11.84 3.41
CA LEU A 322 23.24 -12.35 4.76
C LEU A 322 24.18 -13.50 5.20
N ARG A 323 25.07 -13.98 4.33
CA ARG A 323 25.99 -15.07 4.73
C ARG A 323 27.05 -14.63 5.75
N ARG A 324 27.40 -13.34 5.78
CA ARG A 324 28.47 -12.80 6.62
C ARG A 324 28.03 -12.38 8.02
N LYS A 325 26.77 -12.00 8.20
CA LYS A 325 26.28 -11.32 9.41
C LYS A 325 25.52 -12.19 10.43
N ARG A 326 25.28 -13.45 10.14
CA ARG A 326 24.52 -14.31 11.08
C ARG A 326 25.23 -14.45 12.46
N ARG A 327 26.55 -14.48 12.47
CA ARG A 327 27.34 -14.51 13.72
C ARG A 327 27.34 -13.15 14.42
N GLU A 328 27.54 -12.07 13.67
CA GLU A 328 27.52 -10.70 14.20
C GLU A 328 26.13 -10.34 14.73
N GLN A 329 25.06 -10.69 14.04
CA GLN A 329 23.68 -10.46 14.49
C GLN A 329 23.32 -11.23 15.76
N ILE A 330 23.77 -12.48 15.89
CA ILE A 330 23.58 -13.26 17.12
C ILE A 330 24.35 -12.62 18.27
N LEU A 331 25.57 -12.14 18.01
CA LEU A 331 26.40 -11.47 19.03
C LEU A 331 25.80 -10.12 19.42
N ASP A 332 25.36 -9.30 18.49
CA ASP A 332 24.69 -8.02 18.76
C ASP A 332 23.34 -8.20 19.47
N TRP A 333 22.61 -9.26 19.12
CA TRP A 333 21.39 -9.62 19.82
C TRP A 333 21.68 -10.14 21.26
N ALA A 334 22.69 -10.98 21.43
CA ALA A 334 23.05 -11.53 22.73
C ALA A 334 23.74 -10.48 23.61
N PHE A 335 24.60 -9.65 23.03
CA PHE A 335 25.48 -8.68 23.70
C PHE A 335 25.30 -7.28 23.08
N PRO A 336 24.13 -6.64 23.23
CA PRO A 336 23.89 -5.33 22.64
C PRO A 336 24.81 -4.26 23.22
N HIS A 337 25.02 -3.19 22.43
CA HIS A 337 25.86 -2.05 22.79
C HIS A 337 25.44 -1.39 24.10
N MET A 338 26.42 -0.73 24.75
CA MET A 338 26.28 -0.07 26.03
C MET A 338 25.06 0.89 26.08
N ASP A 339 24.84 1.68 25.05
CA ASP A 339 23.73 2.64 24.98
C ASP A 339 22.35 1.97 25.12
N TYR A 340 22.18 0.81 24.50
CA TYR A 340 20.97 0.02 24.68
C TYR A 340 20.87 -0.56 26.09
N MET A 341 22.00 -1.01 26.64
CA MET A 341 22.02 -1.58 27.98
C MET A 341 21.78 -0.52 29.06
N HIS A 342 22.20 0.73 28.85
CA HIS A 342 21.91 1.83 29.77
C HIS A 342 20.39 2.13 29.87
N THR A 343 19.64 1.99 28.76
CA THR A 343 18.17 2.18 28.78
C THR A 343 17.47 1.07 29.58
N MET A 344 18.00 -0.16 29.56
CA MET A 344 17.42 -1.31 30.22
C MET A 344 17.88 -1.43 31.69
N PHE A 345 19.09 -0.99 32.02
CA PHE A 345 19.74 -1.07 33.31
C PHE A 345 20.41 0.27 33.66
N PRO A 346 19.67 1.24 34.22
CA PRO A 346 20.21 2.57 34.56
C PRO A 346 21.41 2.55 35.50
N SER A 347 21.55 1.48 36.35
CA SER A 347 22.70 1.28 37.24
C SER A 347 24.05 1.17 36.51
N LEU A 348 24.05 0.81 35.20
CA LEU A 348 25.28 0.73 34.40
C LEU A 348 25.94 2.09 34.17
N HIS A 349 25.22 3.21 34.34
CA HIS A 349 25.81 4.54 34.30
C HIS A 349 26.87 4.74 35.39
N LYS A 350 26.66 4.11 36.59
CA LYS A 350 27.57 4.21 37.72
C LYS A 350 28.58 3.06 37.79
N MET A 351 28.21 1.87 37.28
CA MET A 351 29.01 0.64 37.45
C MET A 351 29.09 -0.16 36.12
N ARG A 352 29.94 0.31 35.21
CA ARG A 352 30.13 -0.30 33.87
C ARG A 352 30.63 -1.76 33.92
N TRP A 353 31.33 -2.18 34.96
CA TRP A 353 31.82 -3.54 35.13
C TRP A 353 30.70 -4.59 35.31
N LEU A 354 29.48 -4.16 35.64
CA LEU A 354 28.30 -5.04 35.76
C LEU A 354 27.71 -5.44 34.38
N LEU A 355 28.22 -4.93 33.30
CA LEU A 355 27.70 -5.18 31.93
C LEU A 355 27.56 -6.68 31.61
N PRO A 356 28.54 -7.57 31.90
CA PRO A 356 28.39 -9.01 31.65
C PRO A 356 27.23 -9.64 32.43
N ALA A 357 27.05 -9.25 33.68
CA ALA A 357 25.95 -9.74 34.53
C ALA A 357 24.58 -9.25 33.99
N CYS A 358 24.51 -8.02 33.48
CA CYS A 358 23.31 -7.45 32.87
C CYS A 358 22.96 -8.15 31.54
N TRP A 359 23.97 -8.58 30.76
CA TRP A 359 23.71 -9.40 29.56
C TRP A 359 23.12 -10.77 29.94
N LEU A 360 23.64 -11.44 30.92
CA LEU A 360 23.12 -12.73 31.42
C LEU A 360 21.70 -12.59 31.96
N LEU A 361 21.41 -11.55 32.74
CA LEU A 361 20.05 -11.25 33.24
C LEU A 361 19.07 -10.97 32.08
N ARG A 362 19.51 -10.23 31.09
CA ARG A 362 18.70 -9.97 29.89
C ARG A 362 18.40 -11.26 29.13
N LEU A 363 19.39 -12.08 28.85
CA LEU A 363 19.22 -13.38 28.17
C LEU A 363 18.30 -14.31 28.95
N TRP A 364 18.42 -14.35 30.27
CA TRP A 364 17.53 -15.13 31.14
C TRP A 364 16.07 -14.61 31.06
N ARG A 365 15.87 -13.29 31.12
CA ARG A 365 14.53 -12.67 30.96
C ARG A 365 13.92 -12.97 29.59
N LEU A 366 14.69 -12.87 28.53
CA LEU A 366 14.24 -13.18 27.16
C LEU A 366 13.91 -14.66 27.01
N GLY A 367 14.72 -15.57 27.56
CA GLY A 367 14.42 -17.00 27.55
C GLY A 367 13.13 -17.34 28.30
N ARG A 368 12.90 -16.71 29.47
CA ARG A 368 11.65 -16.83 30.22
C ARG A 368 10.45 -16.28 29.49
N GLN A 369 10.60 -15.14 28.81
CA GLN A 369 9.56 -14.53 28.04
C GLN A 369 9.20 -15.36 26.77
N GLN A 370 10.21 -15.91 26.10
CA GLN A 370 10.02 -16.82 24.96
C GLN A 370 9.32 -18.12 25.40
N ALA A 371 9.72 -18.70 26.55
CA ALA A 371 9.06 -19.86 27.11
C ALA A 371 7.58 -19.57 27.47
N TYR A 372 7.31 -18.38 28.03
CA TYR A 372 5.94 -17.94 28.34
C TYR A 372 5.12 -17.75 27.08
N ILE A 373 5.67 -17.10 26.05
CA ILE A 373 4.99 -16.90 24.76
C ILE A 373 4.72 -18.26 24.08
N ALA A 374 5.68 -19.18 24.11
CA ALA A 374 5.50 -20.53 23.55
C ALA A 374 4.41 -21.31 24.29
N ALA A 375 4.38 -21.21 25.62
CA ALA A 375 3.33 -21.81 26.45
C ALA A 375 1.97 -21.15 26.16
N ALA A 376 1.90 -19.83 26.07
CA ALA A 376 0.69 -19.10 25.74
C ALA A 376 0.18 -19.44 24.32
N LYS A 377 1.09 -19.58 23.32
CA LYS A 377 0.72 -20.05 21.97
C LYS A 377 0.16 -21.50 22.00
N ARG A 378 0.74 -22.40 22.80
CA ARG A 378 0.22 -23.76 22.97
C ARG A 378 -1.16 -23.76 23.64
N ILE A 379 -1.35 -22.97 24.69
CA ILE A 379 -2.66 -22.82 25.36
C ILE A 379 -3.68 -22.21 24.42
N ARG A 380 -3.30 -21.21 23.62
CA ARG A 380 -4.17 -20.59 22.64
C ARG A 380 -4.58 -21.56 21.51
N LYS A 381 -3.61 -22.35 20.98
CA LYS A 381 -3.92 -23.44 20.03
C LYS A 381 -4.89 -24.46 20.64
N PHE A 382 -4.68 -24.86 21.89
CA PHE A 382 -5.57 -25.76 22.60
C PHE A 382 -6.96 -25.16 22.82
N ARG A 383 -7.07 -23.90 23.22
CA ARG A 383 -8.35 -23.18 23.33
C ARG A 383 -9.09 -23.03 21.99
N HIS A 384 -8.38 -22.76 20.90
CA HIS A 384 -8.98 -22.71 19.56
C HIS A 384 -9.45 -24.07 19.09
N ALA A 385 -8.69 -25.13 19.30
CA ALA A 385 -9.08 -26.50 19.00
C ALA A 385 -10.29 -26.93 19.87
N TRP A 386 -10.30 -26.56 21.14
CA TRP A 386 -11.41 -26.79 22.07
C TRP A 386 -12.66 -25.99 21.69
N ALA A 387 -12.49 -24.72 21.34
CA ALA A 387 -13.59 -23.87 20.89
C ALA A 387 -14.18 -24.33 19.54
N ALA A 388 -13.32 -24.83 18.61
CA ALA A 388 -13.78 -25.42 17.36
C ALA A 388 -14.57 -26.72 17.57
N PHE A 389 -14.21 -27.49 18.62
CA PHE A 389 -14.93 -28.71 18.99
C PHE A 389 -16.28 -28.43 19.63
N TRP A 390 -16.43 -27.33 20.40
CA TRP A 390 -17.64 -27.04 21.19
C TRP A 390 -18.53 -25.91 20.65
N ASN A 391 -18.18 -25.22 19.55
CA ASN A 391 -18.92 -24.02 19.14
C ASN A 391 -19.79 -24.21 17.88
N PRO A 392 -21.10 -24.42 17.99
CA PRO A 392 -22.03 -24.41 16.86
C PRO A 392 -22.46 -22.99 16.42
N LYS A 393 -21.73 -21.94 16.80
CA LYS A 393 -22.14 -20.55 16.52
C LYS A 393 -21.38 -19.91 15.36
N LYS A 394 -21.46 -20.49 14.16
CA LYS A 394 -21.20 -19.75 12.91
C LYS A 394 -22.27 -18.68 12.60
N GLU A 395 -23.42 -18.70 13.30
CA GLU A 395 -24.51 -17.75 13.06
C GLU A 395 -24.39 -16.40 13.78
N ALA A 396 -23.67 -16.31 14.90
CA ALA A 396 -23.59 -15.07 15.67
C ALA A 396 -22.73 -13.98 14.96
N VAL A 397 -21.78 -14.37 14.12
CA VAL A 397 -20.94 -13.41 13.36
C VAL A 397 -21.73 -12.84 12.17
N ARG A 398 -22.63 -13.61 11.57
CA ARG A 398 -23.50 -13.13 10.49
C ARG A 398 -24.43 -12.00 10.94
N ASN A 399 -24.96 -12.09 12.15
CA ASN A 399 -25.95 -11.14 12.68
C ASN A 399 -25.35 -9.79 13.14
N ILE A 400 -24.02 -9.68 13.26
CA ILE A 400 -23.32 -8.42 13.63
C ILE A 400 -22.93 -7.60 12.39
N VAL A 401 -22.77 -8.26 11.24
CA VAL A 401 -22.30 -7.60 9.99
C VAL A 401 -23.48 -7.06 9.16
N ASP A 402 -24.64 -7.71 9.18
CA ASP A 402 -25.79 -7.33 8.34
C ASP A 402 -26.44 -5.97 8.68
N PRO A 403 -26.60 -5.53 9.96
CA PRO A 403 -27.18 -4.21 10.24
C PRO A 403 -26.29 -3.05 9.84
N LYS A 404 -24.96 -3.21 9.90
CA LYS A 404 -24.02 -2.19 9.47
C LYS A 404 -23.98 -2.03 7.94
N LYS A 405 -24.22 -3.11 7.20
CA LYS A 405 -24.25 -3.10 5.74
C LYS A 405 -25.42 -2.28 5.19
N GLU A 406 -26.61 -2.42 5.76
CA GLU A 406 -27.79 -1.64 5.36
C GLU A 406 -27.64 -0.14 5.67
N TYR A 407 -27.06 0.19 6.82
CA TYR A 407 -26.77 1.56 7.22
C TYR A 407 -25.72 2.23 6.28
N VAL A 408 -24.66 1.52 5.94
CA VAL A 408 -23.61 1.99 5.01
C VAL A 408 -24.20 2.16 3.60
N GLU A 409 -24.97 1.21 3.10
CA GLU A 409 -25.60 1.31 1.77
C GLU A 409 -26.60 2.47 1.65
N ARG A 410 -27.28 2.83 2.74
CA ARG A 410 -28.18 4.00 2.77
C ARG A 410 -27.38 5.30 2.77
N LYS A 411 -26.26 5.39 3.50
CA LYS A 411 -25.36 6.56 3.50
C LYS A 411 -24.63 6.74 2.17
N ILE A 412 -24.14 5.65 1.57
CA ILE A 412 -23.48 5.65 0.26
C ILE A 412 -24.41 6.23 -0.82
N ARG A 413 -25.71 5.88 -0.83
CA ARG A 413 -26.69 6.44 -1.77
C ARG A 413 -26.88 7.96 -1.63
N ASN A 414 -26.85 8.46 -0.40
CA ASN A 414 -27.05 9.88 -0.14
C ASN A 414 -25.80 10.72 -0.47
N PHE A 415 -24.60 10.18 -0.24
CA PHE A 415 -23.33 10.83 -0.55
C PHE A 415 -23.09 10.90 -2.08
N ARG A 416 -23.35 9.81 -2.81
CA ARG A 416 -23.28 9.78 -4.29
C ARG A 416 -24.11 10.90 -4.95
N ARG A 417 -25.26 11.26 -4.35
CA ARG A 417 -26.08 12.36 -4.87
C ARG A 417 -25.50 13.76 -4.65
N LYS A 418 -24.74 14.00 -3.57
CA LYS A 418 -24.30 15.36 -3.20
C LYS A 418 -22.86 15.71 -3.58
N SER A 419 -21.92 14.83 -3.33
CA SER A 419 -20.48 15.16 -3.50
C SER A 419 -19.91 14.71 -4.85
N PHE A 420 -20.33 13.52 -5.33
CA PHE A 420 -19.84 13.02 -6.63
C PHE A 420 -20.60 13.61 -7.82
N GLY A 421 -21.84 14.04 -7.66
CA GLY A 421 -22.55 14.78 -8.72
C GLY A 421 -21.83 16.06 -9.11
N LEU A 422 -21.38 16.84 -8.12
CA LEU A 422 -20.61 18.07 -8.35
C LEU A 422 -19.23 17.81 -8.98
N ALA A 423 -18.55 16.74 -8.58
CA ALA A 423 -17.26 16.35 -9.15
C ALA A 423 -17.43 15.81 -10.58
N GLU A 424 -18.54 15.12 -10.85
CA GLU A 424 -18.88 14.61 -12.18
C GLU A 424 -19.20 15.74 -13.16
N ASP A 425 -19.86 16.81 -12.69
CA ASP A 425 -20.11 18.02 -13.49
C ASP A 425 -18.81 18.73 -13.86
N VAL A 426 -17.88 18.89 -12.92
CA VAL A 426 -16.55 19.45 -13.19
C VAL A 426 -15.75 18.58 -14.16
N ARG A 427 -15.84 17.27 -14.02
CA ARG A 427 -15.20 16.29 -14.90
C ARG A 427 -15.79 16.32 -16.31
N LEU A 428 -17.11 16.43 -16.42
CA LEU A 428 -17.80 16.54 -17.70
C LEU A 428 -17.42 17.83 -18.43
N GLU A 429 -17.30 18.96 -17.72
CA GLU A 429 -16.89 20.23 -18.29
C GLU A 429 -15.44 20.20 -18.79
N LEU A 430 -14.54 19.59 -18.01
CA LEU A 430 -13.17 19.34 -18.44
C LEU A 430 -13.09 18.46 -19.70
N ARG A 431 -13.88 17.39 -19.77
CA ARG A 431 -13.96 16.54 -20.98
C ARG A 431 -14.43 17.33 -22.20
N LYS A 432 -15.41 18.18 -22.04
CA LYS A 432 -15.87 19.08 -23.13
C LYS A 432 -14.79 20.05 -23.60
N GLN A 433 -14.01 20.61 -22.64
CA GLN A 433 -12.88 21.50 -22.97
C GLN A 433 -11.76 20.75 -23.70
N ILE A 434 -11.41 19.52 -23.25
CA ILE A 434 -10.43 18.67 -23.93
C ILE A 434 -10.89 18.30 -25.35
N GLN A 435 -12.17 17.97 -25.54
CA GLN A 435 -12.70 17.70 -26.87
C GLN A 435 -12.68 18.92 -27.78
N LYS A 436 -12.96 20.14 -27.26
CA LYS A 436 -12.81 21.38 -28.01
C LYS A 436 -11.36 21.66 -28.42
N LEU A 437 -10.38 21.34 -27.55
CA LEU A 437 -8.95 21.48 -27.87
C LEU A 437 -8.48 20.48 -28.93
N LYS A 438 -9.03 19.26 -28.95
CA LYS A 438 -8.73 18.23 -29.96
C LYS A 438 -9.34 18.54 -31.33
N ARG A 439 -10.31 19.46 -31.42
CA ARG A 439 -11.00 19.85 -32.67
C ARG A 439 -10.45 21.14 -33.27
N LYS A 440 -9.47 21.78 -32.65
CA LYS A 440 -8.75 22.90 -33.31
C LYS A 440 -7.62 22.30 -34.15
N PRO A 441 -7.57 22.65 -35.45
CA PRO A 441 -6.55 22.17 -36.38
C PRO A 441 -5.16 22.65 -36.00
#